data_9d2a167bb6ddb078b25cb57c74b66a53
#
_entry.id   9d2a167bb6ddb078b25cb57c74b66a53
#
_cell.length_a   1.000
_cell.length_b   1.000
_cell.length_c   1.000
_cell.angle_alpha   90.00
_cell.angle_beta   90.00
_cell.angle_gamma   90.00
#
_symmetry.space_group_name_H-M   'P 1'
#
loop_
_entity.id
_entity.type
_entity.pdbx_description
1 polymer ?
#
loop_
_entity_poly.entity_id
_entity_poly.type
_entity_poly.pdbx_seq_one_letter_code
_entity_poly.pdbx_strand_id
1 'polypeptide(L)'
;MSQNPLPPSRSYDLALRNFRLQAGLTPQELDELETTTLEDLQKALATMQTKQQHTKKLMYLKRLQPFLDAMEQYSTVINIFVNTSNLLAFVWGPVKFLLVTTSNVSEVFNALLDGYRSIGEQMPLLLQYRDFFDSNQYMQKALASIFEDVLEFHLQAVQLFKQRSWKQLFHATKQSLIRKVNDVADSLKRHRAFMQSQASLIQYQEFDETRTYMKEKFAKLQHQERDIRYRRVQEWL
;
A
#
# COMPACT_ATOMS: atom_id res chain seq x y z
N MET A 1 20.79 3.27 23.36
CA MET A 1 19.36 3.43 23.71
C MET A 1 18.56 2.87 22.55
N SER A 2 18.10 1.64 22.65
CA SER A 2 17.24 1.00 21.64
C SER A 2 15.87 1.64 21.74
N GLN A 3 15.53 2.50 20.78
CA GLN A 3 14.16 2.99 20.68
C GLN A 3 13.30 1.80 20.27
N ASN A 4 12.43 1.35 21.16
CA ASN A 4 11.39 0.38 20.82
C ASN A 4 10.60 0.95 19.63
N PRO A 5 10.47 0.22 18.52
CA PRO A 5 9.73 0.70 17.38
C PRO A 5 8.29 0.99 17.77
N LEU A 6 7.79 2.14 17.29
CA LEU A 6 6.39 2.54 17.47
C LEU A 6 5.46 1.44 16.95
N PRO A 7 4.37 1.13 17.67
CA PRO A 7 3.37 0.20 17.14
C PRO A 7 2.81 0.75 15.80
N PRO A 8 2.50 -0.11 14.82
CA PRO A 8 2.05 0.30 13.49
C PRO A 8 0.89 1.30 13.52
N SER A 9 -0.09 1.13 14.40
CA SER A 9 -1.21 2.05 14.59
C SER A 9 -0.76 3.50 14.83
N ARG A 10 0.29 3.70 15.59
CA ARG A 10 0.81 5.04 15.91
C ARG A 10 1.48 5.73 14.72
N SER A 11 2.10 4.98 13.81
CA SER A 11 2.65 5.52 12.56
C SER A 11 1.54 6.07 11.67
N TYR A 12 0.44 5.33 11.52
CA TYR A 12 -0.72 5.78 10.75
C TYR A 12 -1.34 7.06 11.33
N ASP A 13 -1.57 7.10 12.64
CA ASP A 13 -2.13 8.27 13.32
C ASP A 13 -1.25 9.51 13.14
N LEU A 14 0.08 9.33 13.20
CA LEU A 14 1.03 10.41 13.00
C LEU A 14 0.99 10.93 11.56
N ALA A 15 0.97 10.04 10.58
CA ALA A 15 0.89 10.40 9.17
C ALA A 15 -0.40 11.16 8.84
N LEU A 16 -1.55 10.70 9.35
CA LEU A 16 -2.84 11.37 9.21
C LEU A 16 -2.85 12.76 9.87
N ARG A 17 -2.29 12.86 11.08
CA ARG A 17 -2.18 14.13 11.78
C ARG A 17 -1.32 15.13 11.01
N ASN A 18 -0.20 14.67 10.47
CA ASN A 18 0.67 15.53 9.64
C ASN A 18 -0.05 16.01 8.38
N PHE A 19 -0.79 15.12 7.70
CA PHE A 19 -1.60 15.49 6.55
C PHE A 19 -2.62 16.59 6.91
N ARG A 20 -3.41 16.40 7.98
CA ARG A 20 -4.40 17.38 8.43
C ARG A 20 -3.80 18.77 8.69
N LEU A 21 -2.64 18.79 9.32
CA LEU A 21 -1.98 20.05 9.68
C LEU A 21 -1.34 20.77 8.49
N GLN A 22 -0.88 20.02 7.49
CA GLN A 22 -0.04 20.56 6.42
C GLN A 22 -0.75 20.70 5.07
N ALA A 23 -1.90 20.05 4.86
CA ALA A 23 -2.60 20.07 3.57
C ALA A 23 -3.11 21.45 3.15
N GLY A 24 -3.20 22.42 4.08
CA GLY A 24 -3.69 23.77 3.79
C GLY A 24 -5.15 23.80 3.36
N LEU A 25 -5.93 22.79 3.78
CA LEU A 25 -7.35 22.67 3.50
C LEU A 25 -8.17 23.46 4.51
N THR A 26 -9.29 24.02 4.07
CA THR A 26 -10.29 24.58 4.99
C THR A 26 -10.95 23.45 5.79
N PRO A 27 -11.54 23.73 6.97
CA PRO A 27 -12.25 22.72 7.75
C PRO A 27 -13.31 21.96 6.94
N GLN A 28 -14.03 22.64 6.06
CA GLN A 28 -15.06 22.04 5.21
C GLN A 28 -14.46 21.10 4.13
N GLU A 29 -13.34 21.52 3.48
CA GLU A 29 -12.63 20.67 2.51
C GLU A 29 -12.02 19.44 3.18
N LEU A 30 -11.52 19.60 4.40
CA LEU A 30 -10.97 18.50 5.17
C LEU A 30 -12.05 17.48 5.56
N ASP A 31 -13.20 17.96 6.03
CA ASP A 31 -14.36 17.12 6.37
C ASP A 31 -14.87 16.35 5.13
N GLU A 32 -15.00 17.01 3.97
CA GLU A 32 -15.37 16.35 2.71
C GLU A 32 -14.35 15.28 2.32
N LEU A 33 -13.05 15.56 2.51
CA LEU A 33 -12.00 14.61 2.19
C LEU A 33 -12.06 13.39 3.14
N GLU A 34 -12.24 13.61 4.44
CA GLU A 34 -12.28 12.57 5.47
C GLU A 34 -13.53 11.68 5.41
N THR A 35 -14.59 12.17 4.79
CA THR A 35 -15.86 11.43 4.60
C THR A 35 -15.98 10.78 3.23
N THR A 36 -15.03 11.04 2.30
CA THR A 36 -15.07 10.49 0.94
C THR A 36 -14.86 8.97 0.95
N THR A 37 -15.80 8.24 0.38
CA THR A 37 -15.73 6.79 0.17
C THR A 37 -15.21 6.44 -1.23
N LEU A 38 -14.86 5.18 -1.46
CA LEU A 38 -14.54 4.68 -2.80
C LEU A 38 -15.73 4.86 -3.75
N GLU A 39 -16.96 4.68 -3.26
CA GLU A 39 -18.18 4.87 -4.04
C GLU A 39 -18.35 6.34 -4.48
N ASP A 40 -18.06 7.30 -3.61
CA ASP A 40 -18.09 8.73 -3.95
C ASP A 40 -17.04 9.09 -5.02
N LEU A 41 -15.84 8.50 -4.91
CA LEU A 41 -14.82 8.63 -5.94
C LEU A 41 -15.30 8.05 -7.27
N GLN A 42 -15.86 6.85 -7.26
CA GLN A 42 -16.39 6.19 -8.48
C GLN A 42 -17.53 7.00 -9.11
N LYS A 43 -18.44 7.57 -8.32
CA LYS A 43 -19.51 8.47 -8.80
C LYS A 43 -18.93 9.74 -9.44
N ALA A 44 -17.92 10.35 -8.80
CA ALA A 44 -17.25 11.53 -9.36
C ALA A 44 -16.58 11.20 -10.71
N LEU A 45 -15.90 10.05 -10.80
CA LEU A 45 -15.28 9.56 -12.03
C LEU A 45 -16.32 9.31 -13.13
N ALA A 46 -17.43 8.65 -12.81
CA ALA A 46 -18.51 8.41 -13.76
C ALA A 46 -19.10 9.74 -14.29
N THR A 47 -19.28 10.73 -13.41
CA THR A 47 -19.75 12.06 -13.78
C THR A 47 -18.78 12.78 -14.72
N MET A 48 -17.48 12.73 -14.42
CA MET A 48 -16.44 13.29 -15.31
C MET A 48 -16.41 12.56 -16.65
N GLN A 49 -16.54 11.23 -16.65
CA GLN A 49 -16.61 10.41 -17.84
C GLN A 49 -17.79 10.78 -18.72
N THR A 50 -18.99 10.95 -18.15
CA THR A 50 -20.19 11.33 -18.89
C THR A 50 -20.03 12.70 -19.55
N LYS A 51 -19.44 13.66 -18.84
CA LYS A 51 -19.12 14.99 -19.40
C LYS A 51 -18.10 14.92 -20.54
N GLN A 52 -17.18 13.93 -20.53
CA GLN A 52 -16.15 13.76 -21.55
C GLN A 52 -16.54 12.84 -22.70
N GLN A 53 -17.64 12.07 -22.59
CA GLN A 53 -18.16 11.20 -23.67
C GLN A 53 -18.42 11.97 -24.99
N HIS A 54 -18.79 13.22 -24.88
CA HIS A 54 -18.93 14.11 -26.06
C HIS A 54 -17.60 14.44 -26.77
N THR A 55 -16.43 14.09 -26.15
CA THR A 55 -15.08 14.42 -26.65
C THR A 55 -14.21 13.21 -27.00
N LYS A 56 -14.74 11.99 -27.11
CA LYS A 56 -13.99 10.74 -27.44
C LYS A 56 -12.85 10.36 -26.46
N LYS A 57 -12.87 10.80 -25.20
CA LYS A 57 -11.75 10.59 -24.23
C LYS A 57 -12.05 9.53 -23.16
N LEU A 58 -12.78 8.47 -23.50
CA LEU A 58 -13.22 7.40 -22.59
C LEU A 58 -12.11 6.54 -21.96
N MET A 59 -10.84 6.74 -22.32
CA MET A 59 -9.74 5.84 -21.90
C MET A 59 -9.09 6.16 -20.53
N TYR A 60 -9.50 7.24 -19.86
CA TYR A 60 -8.72 7.74 -18.72
C TYR A 60 -8.96 6.98 -17.40
N LEU A 61 -10.16 6.46 -17.20
CA LEU A 61 -10.50 5.79 -15.94
C LEU A 61 -9.81 4.44 -15.77
N LYS A 62 -9.56 3.74 -16.89
CA LYS A 62 -8.77 2.49 -16.86
C LYS A 62 -7.33 2.70 -16.35
N ARG A 63 -6.81 3.93 -16.44
CA ARG A 63 -5.46 4.26 -15.97
C ARG A 63 -5.40 4.37 -14.44
N LEU A 64 -6.52 4.70 -13.79
CA LEU A 64 -6.60 4.74 -12.33
C LEU A 64 -6.77 3.34 -11.71
N GLN A 65 -7.30 2.38 -12.48
CA GLN A 65 -7.65 1.05 -11.98
C GLN A 65 -6.51 0.34 -11.23
N PRO A 66 -5.24 0.32 -11.70
CA PRO A 66 -4.16 -0.32 -10.96
C PRO A 66 -3.96 0.26 -9.55
N PHE A 67 -4.16 1.58 -9.39
CA PHE A 67 -4.08 2.24 -8.09
C PHE A 67 -5.27 1.87 -7.19
N LEU A 68 -6.49 1.85 -7.73
CA LEU A 68 -7.69 1.47 -6.98
C LEU A 68 -7.57 0.03 -6.47
N ASP A 69 -7.20 -0.91 -7.35
CA ASP A 69 -7.03 -2.32 -7.02
C ASP A 69 -5.95 -2.52 -5.95
N ALA A 70 -4.83 -1.79 -6.07
CA ALA A 70 -3.76 -1.84 -5.09
C ALA A 70 -4.19 -1.31 -3.72
N MET A 71 -4.96 -0.23 -3.68
CA MET A 71 -5.48 0.35 -2.43
C MET A 71 -6.58 -0.51 -1.79
N GLU A 72 -7.38 -1.24 -2.57
CA GLU A 72 -8.31 -2.24 -2.05
C GLU A 72 -7.57 -3.41 -1.38
N GLN A 73 -6.52 -3.93 -2.03
CA GLN A 73 -5.66 -4.96 -1.41
C GLN A 73 -5.02 -4.45 -0.13
N TYR A 74 -4.52 -3.22 -0.15
CA TYR A 74 -3.94 -2.56 1.02
C TYR A 74 -4.96 -2.48 2.17
N SER A 75 -6.19 -2.04 1.87
CA SER A 75 -7.30 -2.00 2.82
C SER A 75 -7.57 -3.36 3.47
N THR A 76 -7.65 -4.40 2.64
CA THR A 76 -7.94 -5.76 3.10
C THR A 76 -6.87 -6.24 4.08
N VAL A 77 -5.61 -5.95 3.82
CA VAL A 77 -4.49 -6.36 4.67
C VAL A 77 -4.43 -5.53 5.96
N ILE A 78 -4.60 -4.21 5.86
CA ILE A 78 -4.46 -3.32 7.03
C ILE A 78 -5.58 -3.52 8.04
N ASN A 79 -6.78 -3.87 7.59
CA ASN A 79 -7.94 -4.14 8.46
C ASN A 79 -7.75 -5.35 9.38
N ILE A 80 -6.73 -6.19 9.15
CA ILE A 80 -6.41 -7.33 10.01
C ILE A 80 -5.86 -6.85 11.36
N PHE A 81 -5.09 -5.75 11.40
CA PHE A 81 -4.37 -5.31 12.60
C PHE A 81 -4.56 -3.84 12.97
N VAL A 82 -5.24 -3.05 12.16
CA VAL A 82 -5.56 -1.65 12.45
C VAL A 82 -7.05 -1.43 12.29
N ASN A 83 -7.76 -1.30 13.41
CA ASN A 83 -9.20 -1.04 13.42
C ASN A 83 -9.48 0.44 13.13
N THR A 84 -9.13 0.92 11.92
CA THR A 84 -9.30 2.31 11.52
C THR A 84 -10.14 2.41 10.25
N SER A 85 -11.45 2.53 10.44
CA SER A 85 -12.43 2.73 9.35
C SER A 85 -12.15 3.96 8.46
N ASN A 86 -11.36 4.93 8.92
CA ASN A 86 -11.16 6.21 8.25
C ASN A 86 -9.82 6.35 7.49
N LEU A 87 -8.89 5.39 7.58
CA LEU A 87 -7.61 5.50 6.88
C LEU A 87 -7.75 5.66 5.37
N LEU A 88 -8.71 4.94 4.80
CA LEU A 88 -8.93 4.95 3.35
C LEU A 88 -9.60 6.21 2.84
N ALA A 89 -10.32 6.96 3.67
CA ALA A 89 -10.85 8.26 3.28
C ALA A 89 -9.70 9.21 2.88
N PHE A 90 -8.55 9.11 3.56
CA PHE A 90 -7.33 9.85 3.22
C PHE A 90 -6.61 9.34 1.96
N VAL A 91 -7.10 8.27 1.37
CA VAL A 91 -6.70 7.83 0.03
C VAL A 91 -7.72 8.35 -0.99
N TRP A 92 -9.01 8.05 -0.80
CA TRP A 92 -10.06 8.37 -1.75
C TRP A 92 -10.37 9.85 -1.87
N GLY A 93 -10.36 10.57 -0.73
CA GLY A 93 -10.62 12.01 -0.69
C GLY A 93 -9.62 12.83 -1.50
N PRO A 94 -8.30 12.71 -1.27
CA PRO A 94 -7.31 13.40 -2.08
C PRO A 94 -7.38 13.05 -3.57
N VAL A 95 -7.58 11.78 -3.93
CA VAL A 95 -7.73 11.36 -5.34
C VAL A 95 -8.92 12.10 -5.97
N LYS A 96 -10.10 12.07 -5.34
CA LYS A 96 -11.30 12.79 -5.81
C LYS A 96 -11.02 14.29 -5.94
N PHE A 97 -10.46 14.92 -4.92
CA PHE A 97 -10.12 16.34 -4.90
C PHE A 97 -9.21 16.71 -6.09
N LEU A 98 -8.12 15.97 -6.27
CA LEU A 98 -7.12 16.24 -7.31
C LEU A 98 -7.69 16.06 -8.71
N LEU A 99 -8.46 15.00 -8.95
CA LEU A 99 -9.10 14.73 -10.25
C LEU A 99 -10.13 15.80 -10.59
N VAL A 100 -10.98 16.20 -9.64
CA VAL A 100 -11.96 17.26 -9.85
C VAL A 100 -11.27 18.59 -10.13
N THR A 101 -10.26 18.96 -9.35
CA THR A 101 -9.53 20.23 -9.47
C THR A 101 -8.80 20.34 -10.82
N THR A 102 -8.25 19.24 -11.33
CA THR A 102 -7.44 19.23 -12.56
C THR A 102 -8.25 18.92 -13.82
N SER A 103 -9.51 18.52 -13.71
CA SER A 103 -10.35 18.02 -14.81
C SER A 103 -10.41 18.95 -16.04
N ASN A 104 -10.29 20.27 -15.83
CA ASN A 104 -10.33 21.29 -16.88
C ASN A 104 -8.95 21.56 -17.55
N VAL A 105 -7.86 20.96 -17.05
CA VAL A 105 -6.50 21.15 -17.61
C VAL A 105 -5.97 19.79 -18.04
N SER A 106 -6.25 19.42 -19.29
CA SER A 106 -6.07 18.06 -19.81
C SER A 106 -4.66 17.49 -19.64
N GLU A 107 -3.61 18.29 -19.77
CA GLU A 107 -2.23 17.83 -19.62
C GLU A 107 -1.89 17.47 -18.17
N VAL A 108 -2.32 18.28 -17.21
CA VAL A 108 -2.10 18.03 -15.77
C VAL A 108 -2.96 16.86 -15.31
N PHE A 109 -4.22 16.81 -15.75
CA PHE A 109 -5.11 15.70 -15.48
C PHE A 109 -4.55 14.37 -15.98
N ASN A 110 -4.01 14.35 -17.21
CA ASN A 110 -3.36 13.15 -17.75
C ASN A 110 -2.10 12.75 -16.97
N ALA A 111 -1.25 13.72 -16.60
CA ALA A 111 -0.06 13.46 -15.81
C ALA A 111 -0.42 12.88 -14.42
N LEU A 112 -1.51 13.37 -13.83
CA LEU A 112 -2.01 12.84 -12.55
C LEU A 112 -2.50 11.39 -12.68
N LEU A 113 -3.28 11.09 -13.74
CA LEU A 113 -3.75 9.71 -13.99
C LEU A 113 -2.58 8.75 -14.26
N ASP A 114 -1.57 9.17 -15.05
CA ASP A 114 -0.38 8.37 -15.29
C ASP A 114 0.42 8.17 -13.99
N GLY A 115 0.46 9.19 -13.15
CA GLY A 115 1.07 9.12 -11.83
C GLY A 115 0.41 8.07 -10.95
N TYR A 116 -0.90 8.11 -10.82
CA TYR A 116 -1.65 7.09 -10.05
C TYR A 116 -1.47 5.68 -10.63
N ARG A 117 -1.51 5.55 -11.97
CA ARG A 117 -1.22 4.26 -12.60
C ARG A 117 0.16 3.76 -12.22
N SER A 118 1.19 4.60 -12.33
CA SER A 118 2.56 4.24 -11.99
C SER A 118 2.70 3.84 -10.51
N ILE A 119 2.07 4.57 -9.59
CA ILE A 119 2.05 4.23 -8.16
C ILE A 119 1.38 2.86 -7.97
N GLY A 120 0.21 2.62 -8.55
CA GLY A 120 -0.50 1.34 -8.44
C GLY A 120 0.30 0.16 -8.98
N GLU A 121 0.97 0.31 -10.14
CA GLU A 121 1.82 -0.72 -10.74
C GLU A 121 3.07 -1.04 -9.90
N GLN A 122 3.55 -0.08 -9.10
CA GLN A 122 4.69 -0.30 -8.21
C GLN A 122 4.31 -0.85 -6.83
N MET A 123 3.03 -0.80 -6.45
CA MET A 123 2.58 -1.39 -5.20
C MET A 123 2.92 -2.89 -5.14
N PRO A 124 3.39 -3.41 -3.99
CA PRO A 124 3.56 -4.85 -3.82
C PRO A 124 2.20 -5.55 -3.88
N LEU A 125 2.20 -6.83 -4.30
CA LEU A 125 1.02 -7.69 -4.27
C LEU A 125 0.75 -8.13 -2.82
N LEU A 126 0.15 -7.25 -2.04
CA LEU A 126 0.06 -7.35 -0.58
C LEU A 126 -0.67 -8.60 -0.10
N LEU A 127 -1.68 -9.06 -0.84
CA LEU A 127 -2.43 -10.27 -0.49
C LEU A 127 -1.55 -11.53 -0.49
N GLN A 128 -0.46 -11.56 -1.26
CA GLN A 128 0.49 -12.68 -1.27
C GLN A 128 1.28 -12.80 0.04
N TYR A 129 1.37 -11.71 0.80
CA TYR A 129 2.12 -11.65 2.05
C TYR A 129 1.23 -11.61 3.27
N ARG A 130 -0.09 -11.80 3.10
CA ARG A 130 -1.09 -11.62 4.15
C ARG A 130 -0.73 -12.34 5.44
N ASP A 131 -0.34 -13.61 5.35
CA ASP A 131 -0.09 -14.47 6.51
C ASP A 131 1.22 -14.10 7.24
N PHE A 132 2.09 -13.33 6.60
CA PHE A 132 3.35 -12.88 7.21
C PHE A 132 3.19 -11.59 8.03
N PHE A 133 2.13 -10.84 7.84
CA PHE A 133 1.96 -9.55 8.54
C PHE A 133 1.68 -9.74 10.03
N ASP A 134 0.96 -10.79 10.44
CA ASP A 134 0.63 -11.00 11.85
C ASP A 134 1.87 -11.31 12.70
N SER A 135 2.84 -12.02 12.14
CA SER A 135 4.02 -12.52 12.84
C SER A 135 5.29 -11.69 12.62
N ASN A 136 5.33 -10.84 11.58
CA ASN A 136 6.55 -10.13 11.19
C ASN A 136 6.43 -8.61 11.31
N GLN A 137 7.05 -8.05 12.34
CA GLN A 137 7.07 -6.62 12.62
C GLN A 137 7.72 -5.79 11.49
N TYR A 138 8.68 -6.36 10.75
CA TYR A 138 9.32 -5.66 9.62
C TYR A 138 8.36 -5.52 8.44
N MET A 139 7.54 -6.53 8.21
CA MET A 139 6.48 -6.50 7.20
C MET A 139 5.40 -5.45 7.56
N GLN A 140 4.99 -5.38 8.83
CA GLN A 140 4.05 -4.36 9.31
C GLN A 140 4.59 -2.94 9.14
N LYS A 141 5.90 -2.73 9.42
CA LYS A 141 6.56 -1.44 9.19
C LYS A 141 6.60 -1.06 7.71
N ALA A 142 6.94 -2.01 6.83
CA ALA A 142 6.95 -1.76 5.40
C ALA A 142 5.55 -1.33 4.90
N LEU A 143 4.50 -1.95 5.45
CA LEU A 143 3.12 -1.58 5.13
C LEU A 143 2.77 -0.16 5.59
N ALA A 144 3.20 0.23 6.80
CA ALA A 144 3.03 1.60 7.29
C ALA A 144 3.78 2.62 6.41
N SER A 145 5.02 2.32 6.02
CA SER A 145 5.80 3.20 5.15
C SER A 145 5.21 3.35 3.74
N ILE A 146 4.58 2.30 3.19
CA ILE A 146 3.83 2.38 1.93
C ILE A 146 2.67 3.40 2.06
N PHE A 147 1.94 3.36 3.16
CA PHE A 147 0.87 4.33 3.40
C PHE A 147 1.40 5.75 3.56
N GLU A 148 2.49 5.92 4.31
CA GLU A 148 3.17 7.21 4.48
C GLU A 148 3.59 7.79 3.13
N ASP A 149 4.16 7.00 2.23
CA ASP A 149 4.56 7.44 0.88
C ASP A 149 3.35 7.91 0.05
N VAL A 150 2.25 7.16 0.05
CA VAL A 150 1.03 7.52 -0.67
C VAL A 150 0.42 8.80 -0.10
N LEU A 151 0.39 8.93 1.23
CA LEU A 151 -0.17 10.09 1.91
C LEU A 151 0.69 11.33 1.70
N GLU A 152 2.02 11.19 1.71
CA GLU A 152 2.97 12.28 1.41
C GLU A 152 2.81 12.77 -0.04
N PHE A 153 2.64 11.85 -1.00
CA PHE A 153 2.30 12.21 -2.38
C PHE A 153 1.00 13.04 -2.44
N HIS A 154 -0.05 12.57 -1.76
CA HIS A 154 -1.33 13.27 -1.71
C HIS A 154 -1.18 14.67 -1.09
N LEU A 155 -0.47 14.77 0.03
CA LEU A 155 -0.20 16.05 0.70
C LEU A 155 0.47 17.04 -0.24
N GLN A 156 1.55 16.63 -0.88
CA GLN A 156 2.31 17.46 -1.79
C GLN A 156 1.52 17.85 -3.05
N ALA A 157 0.71 16.92 -3.57
CA ALA A 157 -0.16 17.19 -4.72
C ALA A 157 -1.30 18.18 -4.34
N VAL A 158 -1.95 17.99 -3.19
CA VAL A 158 -2.98 18.90 -2.68
C VAL A 158 -2.41 20.30 -2.50
N GLN A 159 -1.27 20.43 -1.83
CA GLN A 159 -0.59 21.72 -1.63
C GLN A 159 -0.28 22.41 -2.98
N LEU A 160 0.20 21.64 -3.97
CA LEU A 160 0.52 22.17 -5.28
C LEU A 160 -0.72 22.75 -5.99
N PHE A 161 -1.85 22.02 -5.97
CA PHE A 161 -3.08 22.42 -6.65
C PHE A 161 -3.94 23.42 -5.84
N LYS A 162 -3.67 23.62 -4.58
CA LYS A 162 -4.25 24.72 -3.77
C LYS A 162 -3.63 26.07 -4.06
N GLN A 163 -2.43 26.15 -4.64
CA GLN A 163 -1.81 27.41 -5.03
C GLN A 163 -2.64 28.08 -6.12
N ARG A 164 -2.97 29.37 -5.94
CA ARG A 164 -3.78 30.13 -6.93
C ARG A 164 -3.11 30.21 -8.31
N SER A 165 -1.79 30.19 -8.36
CA SER A 165 -0.98 30.31 -9.57
C SER A 165 -0.76 29.00 -10.34
N TRP A 166 -1.22 27.85 -9.85
CA TRP A 166 -0.89 26.57 -10.47
C TRP A 166 -1.27 26.47 -11.95
N LYS A 167 -2.39 27.12 -12.35
CA LYS A 167 -2.84 27.16 -13.76
C LYS A 167 -1.94 28.04 -14.64
N GLN A 168 -1.39 29.11 -14.08
CA GLN A 168 -0.49 30.03 -14.78
C GLN A 168 0.90 29.41 -14.94
N LEU A 169 1.32 28.62 -13.96
CA LEU A 169 2.62 27.93 -13.94
C LEU A 169 2.50 26.43 -14.32
N PHE A 170 1.55 26.11 -15.19
CA PHE A 170 1.17 24.70 -15.40
C PHE A 170 2.34 23.80 -15.85
N HIS A 171 3.31 24.29 -16.63
CA HIS A 171 4.50 23.50 -17.00
C HIS A 171 5.35 23.17 -15.78
N ALA A 172 5.63 24.13 -14.91
CA ALA A 172 6.39 23.87 -13.66
C ALA A 172 5.61 22.95 -12.72
N THR A 173 4.30 23.14 -12.63
CA THR A 173 3.38 22.32 -11.84
C THR A 173 3.38 20.86 -12.32
N LYS A 174 3.28 20.64 -13.64
CA LYS A 174 3.35 19.32 -14.26
C LYS A 174 4.69 18.64 -14.00
N GLN A 175 5.80 19.36 -14.18
CA GLN A 175 7.15 18.86 -13.92
C GLN A 175 7.34 18.47 -12.43
N SER A 176 6.84 19.32 -11.53
CA SER A 176 6.87 19.04 -10.09
C SER A 176 6.04 17.78 -9.75
N LEU A 177 4.84 17.65 -10.29
CA LEU A 177 3.99 16.47 -10.11
C LEU A 177 4.68 15.18 -10.58
N ILE A 178 5.25 15.18 -11.80
CA ILE A 178 5.95 14.01 -12.36
C ILE A 178 7.11 13.61 -11.45
N ARG A 179 7.88 14.57 -10.94
CA ARG A 179 8.99 14.28 -10.02
C ARG A 179 8.49 13.60 -8.74
N LYS A 180 7.44 14.15 -8.12
CA LYS A 180 6.83 13.58 -6.91
C LYS A 180 6.31 12.14 -7.15
N VAL A 181 5.67 11.89 -8.28
CA VAL A 181 5.24 10.54 -8.68
C VAL A 181 6.44 9.59 -8.77
N ASN A 182 7.54 10.01 -9.39
CA ASN A 182 8.73 9.17 -9.53
C ASN A 182 9.35 8.88 -8.16
N ASP A 183 9.44 9.87 -7.28
CA ASP A 183 9.99 9.70 -5.93
C ASP A 183 9.19 8.64 -5.13
N VAL A 184 7.86 8.71 -5.19
CA VAL A 184 6.98 7.71 -4.54
C VAL A 184 7.11 6.35 -5.22
N ALA A 185 7.08 6.29 -6.55
CA ALA A 185 7.22 5.03 -7.29
C ALA A 185 8.54 4.31 -6.96
N ASP A 186 9.64 5.05 -6.82
CA ASP A 186 10.94 4.49 -6.44
C ASP A 186 10.96 4.06 -4.97
N SER A 187 10.27 4.77 -4.07
CA SER A 187 10.09 4.32 -2.69
C SER A 187 9.30 3.01 -2.64
N LEU A 188 8.18 2.91 -3.35
CA LEU A 188 7.36 1.69 -3.42
C LEU A 188 8.14 0.48 -3.99
N LYS A 189 9.00 0.69 -4.98
CA LYS A 189 9.91 -0.37 -5.47
C LYS A 189 10.83 -0.90 -4.37
N ARG A 190 11.39 0.00 -3.54
CA ARG A 190 12.24 -0.39 -2.40
C ARG A 190 11.44 -1.19 -1.37
N HIS A 191 10.22 -0.76 -1.04
CA HIS A 191 9.35 -1.49 -0.12
C HIS A 191 8.96 -2.87 -0.67
N ARG A 192 8.64 -2.96 -1.97
CA ARG A 192 8.39 -4.25 -2.63
C ARG A 192 9.59 -5.20 -2.50
N ALA A 193 10.79 -4.73 -2.84
CA ALA A 193 12.00 -5.54 -2.75
C ALA A 193 12.29 -5.98 -1.31
N PHE A 194 12.09 -5.09 -0.34
CA PHE A 194 12.23 -5.39 1.07
C PHE A 194 11.23 -6.46 1.53
N MET A 195 9.95 -6.33 1.17
CA MET A 195 8.92 -7.31 1.53
C MET A 195 9.19 -8.69 0.91
N GLN A 196 9.63 -8.74 -0.36
CA GLN A 196 10.06 -9.98 -1.01
C GLN A 196 11.23 -10.64 -0.27
N SER A 197 12.21 -9.85 0.15
CA SER A 197 13.36 -10.35 0.92
C SER A 197 12.92 -10.90 2.29
N GLN A 198 12.03 -10.20 3.01
CA GLN A 198 11.51 -10.67 4.29
C GLN A 198 10.69 -11.96 4.15
N ALA A 199 9.82 -12.04 3.14
CA ALA A 199 9.05 -13.25 2.87
C ALA A 199 9.95 -14.45 2.56
N SER A 200 11.01 -14.26 1.78
CA SER A 200 11.99 -15.31 1.47
C SER A 200 12.73 -15.78 2.73
N LEU A 201 13.09 -14.87 3.64
CA LEU A 201 13.72 -15.23 4.92
C LEU A 201 12.80 -16.08 5.80
N ILE A 202 11.51 -15.71 5.90
CA ILE A 202 10.52 -16.46 6.68
C ILE A 202 10.38 -17.87 6.10
N GLN A 203 10.18 -18.00 4.80
CA GLN A 203 10.06 -19.29 4.13
C GLN A 203 11.30 -20.17 4.33
N TYR A 204 12.50 -19.58 4.31
CA TYR A 204 13.73 -20.30 4.57
C TYR A 204 13.79 -20.82 6.01
N GLN A 205 13.40 -20.00 7.00
CA GLN A 205 13.35 -20.40 8.40
C GLN A 205 12.36 -21.55 8.63
N GLU A 206 11.15 -21.44 8.10
CA GLU A 206 10.13 -22.50 8.18
C GLU A 206 10.61 -23.81 7.53
N PHE A 207 11.31 -23.71 6.41
CA PHE A 207 11.90 -24.87 5.75
C PHE A 207 12.98 -25.55 6.60
N ASP A 208 13.86 -24.76 7.22
CA ASP A 208 14.95 -25.29 8.07
C ASP A 208 14.40 -25.93 9.35
N GLU A 209 13.40 -25.34 9.99
CA GLU A 209 12.68 -25.91 11.13
C GLU A 209 12.00 -27.22 10.76
N THR A 210 11.29 -27.26 9.63
CA THR A 210 10.66 -28.49 9.13
C THR A 210 11.68 -29.57 8.86
N ARG A 211 12.80 -29.23 8.22
CA ARG A 211 13.91 -30.16 7.96
C ARG A 211 14.50 -30.71 9.24
N THR A 212 14.69 -29.89 10.24
CA THR A 212 15.23 -30.30 11.56
C THR A 212 14.25 -31.23 12.25
N TYR A 213 12.96 -30.88 12.30
CA TYR A 213 11.92 -31.74 12.84
C TYR A 213 11.85 -33.12 12.15
N MET A 214 11.94 -33.13 10.82
CA MET A 214 11.96 -34.38 10.05
C MET A 214 13.19 -35.25 10.41
N LYS A 215 14.38 -34.67 10.52
CA LYS A 215 15.58 -35.38 10.92
C LYS A 215 15.44 -36.01 12.31
N GLU A 216 14.90 -35.29 13.27
CA GLU A 216 14.66 -35.80 14.63
C GLU A 216 13.63 -36.94 14.63
N LYS A 217 12.55 -36.82 13.85
CA LYS A 217 11.56 -37.89 13.70
C LYS A 217 12.18 -39.15 13.10
N PHE A 218 12.97 -39.03 12.02
CA PHE A 218 13.65 -40.16 11.41
C PHE A 218 14.65 -40.81 12.38
N ALA A 219 15.40 -40.05 13.14
CA ALA A 219 16.31 -40.60 14.15
C ALA A 219 15.55 -41.41 15.22
N LYS A 220 14.41 -40.90 15.70
CA LYS A 220 13.56 -41.63 16.66
C LYS A 220 13.01 -42.93 16.08
N LEU A 221 12.53 -42.92 14.85
CA LEU A 221 12.03 -44.12 14.15
C LEU A 221 13.15 -45.17 14.00
N GLN A 222 14.36 -44.78 13.62
CA GLN A 222 15.49 -45.69 13.50
C GLN A 222 15.89 -46.31 14.85
N HIS A 223 15.77 -45.57 15.96
CA HIS A 223 15.97 -46.12 17.30
C HIS A 223 14.90 -47.16 17.65
N GLN A 224 13.64 -46.84 17.41
CA GLN A 224 12.53 -47.76 17.66
C GLN A 224 12.67 -49.07 16.85
N GLU A 225 13.05 -48.96 15.56
CA GLU A 225 13.27 -50.15 14.71
C GLU A 225 14.44 -51.01 15.25
N ARG A 226 15.53 -50.41 15.72
CA ARG A 226 16.65 -51.11 16.33
C ARG A 226 16.23 -51.84 17.61
N ASP A 227 15.46 -51.18 18.48
CA ASP A 227 14.97 -51.78 19.72
C ASP A 227 13.99 -52.93 19.49
N ILE A 228 13.13 -52.83 18.45
CA ILE A 228 12.24 -53.92 18.06
C ILE A 228 13.04 -55.11 17.50
N ARG A 229 14.04 -54.81 16.68
CA ARG A 229 14.89 -55.85 16.09
C ARG A 229 15.71 -56.56 17.17
N TYR A 230 16.25 -55.83 18.15
CA TYR A 230 16.98 -56.35 19.27
C TYR A 230 16.10 -57.23 20.16
N ARG A 231 14.86 -56.86 20.48
CA ARG A 231 13.91 -57.66 21.25
C ARG A 231 13.54 -58.93 20.53
N ARG A 232 13.29 -58.91 19.21
CA ARG A 232 13.02 -60.11 18.45
C ARG A 232 14.16 -61.15 18.47
N VAL A 233 15.41 -60.66 18.43
CA VAL A 233 16.56 -61.54 18.50
C VAL A 233 16.68 -62.19 19.89
N GLN A 234 16.35 -61.49 20.97
CA GLN A 234 16.35 -62.03 22.32
C GLN A 234 15.22 -63.05 22.57
N GLU A 235 14.09 -62.95 21.87
CA GLU A 235 12.97 -63.89 21.95
C GLU A 235 13.27 -65.24 21.22
N TRP A 236 14.30 -65.29 20.37
CA TRP A 236 14.70 -66.46 19.59
C TRP A 236 15.92 -67.19 20.24
N LEU A 237 16.54 -66.65 21.23
CA LEU A 237 17.63 -67.28 22.02
C LEU A 237 17.12 -67.87 23.32
#